data_de73b23017afbf3ec5470182bdb8da2b
#
_entry.id   de73b23017afbf3ec5470182bdb8da2b
#
_cell.length_a   1.000
_cell.length_b   1.000
_cell.length_c   1.000
_cell.angle_alpha   90.00
_cell.angle_beta   90.00
_cell.angle_gamma   90.00
#
_symmetry.space_group_name_H-M   'P 1'
#
loop_
_entity.id
_entity.type
_entity.pdbx_description
1 polymer ?
#
loop_
_entity_poly.entity_id
_entity_poly.type
_entity_poly.pdbx_seq_one_letter_code
_entity_poly.pdbx_strand_id
1 'polypeptide(L)'
;LLNEKEATNILVGGIDEMTDVSFKILSRLGLYKRKPISNLSLYVEKNSGSIGGEGSAFFLLSDQSLQENIAEIIGLQTYFKPGNAQAMELNIQNFLYKHSISLNESDLILLGINGDISNDKVYTYLGKNIFKHIPQANYKHLCGEYPTSVSFALWLAAMIIKNNTVPGIIQVQPMTTVPKNILIYNHYYGLYHSLILISNCSN
;
A
#
# COMPACT_ATOMS: atom_id res chain seq x y z
N LEU A 1 18.59 -1.44 12.69
CA LEU A 1 19.89 -1.35 11.96
C LEU A 1 20.23 0.10 11.64
N LEU A 2 19.48 0.81 10.74
CA LEU A 2 19.77 2.24 10.45
C LEU A 2 19.59 3.10 11.69
N ASN A 3 18.45 3.01 12.37
CA ASN A 3 18.18 3.78 13.59
C ASN A 3 19.12 3.45 14.76
N GLU A 4 19.69 2.26 14.75
CA GLU A 4 20.65 1.77 15.75
C GLU A 4 22.10 2.09 15.37
N LYS A 5 22.29 2.72 14.20
CA LYS A 5 23.61 3.09 13.62
C LYS A 5 24.54 1.90 13.38
N GLU A 6 23.98 0.72 13.16
CA GLU A 6 24.74 -0.48 12.80
C GLU A 6 25.11 -0.51 11.32
N ALA A 7 24.38 0.23 10.47
CA ALA A 7 24.66 0.41 9.05
C ALA A 7 24.24 1.81 8.61
N THR A 8 24.92 2.37 7.62
CA THR A 8 24.58 3.64 6.97
C THR A 8 23.70 3.44 5.74
N ASN A 9 23.79 2.26 5.12
CA ASN A 9 22.98 1.89 3.96
C ASN A 9 22.53 0.44 4.09
N ILE A 10 21.27 0.17 3.71
CA ILE A 10 20.68 -1.17 3.75
C ILE A 10 19.91 -1.39 2.45
N LEU A 11 20.16 -2.52 1.78
CA LEU A 11 19.34 -2.99 0.67
C LEU A 11 18.18 -3.82 1.23
N VAL A 12 16.94 -3.39 0.97
CA VAL A 12 15.72 -4.07 1.41
C VAL A 12 14.86 -4.37 0.20
N GLY A 13 14.28 -5.56 0.14
CA GLY A 13 13.37 -5.90 -0.96
C GLY A 13 12.65 -7.21 -0.74
N GLY A 14 11.78 -7.54 -1.69
CA GLY A 14 11.03 -8.79 -1.73
C GLY A 14 10.83 -9.27 -3.16
N ILE A 15 10.72 -10.58 -3.29
CA ILE A 15 10.45 -11.28 -4.56
C ILE A 15 9.33 -12.29 -4.28
N ASP A 16 8.32 -12.28 -5.12
CA ASP A 16 7.31 -13.33 -5.18
C ASP A 16 7.18 -13.82 -6.63
N GLU A 17 7.15 -15.11 -6.80
CA GLU A 17 6.91 -15.81 -8.06
C GLU A 17 5.64 -16.65 -7.98
N MET A 18 4.80 -16.54 -9.01
CA MET A 18 3.58 -17.32 -9.15
C MET A 18 3.86 -18.60 -9.95
N THR A 19 4.04 -19.71 -9.26
CA THR A 19 4.16 -21.01 -9.93
C THR A 19 2.79 -21.60 -10.25
N ASP A 20 2.71 -22.48 -11.25
CA ASP A 20 1.48 -23.23 -11.58
C ASP A 20 0.88 -23.98 -10.38
N VAL A 21 1.73 -24.49 -9.51
CA VAL A 21 1.31 -25.24 -8.32
C VAL A 21 0.70 -24.29 -7.30
N SER A 22 1.38 -23.18 -6.97
CA SER A 22 0.87 -22.16 -6.03
C SER A 22 -0.44 -21.57 -6.54
N PHE A 23 -0.52 -21.22 -7.83
CA PHE A 23 -1.74 -20.72 -8.45
C PHE A 23 -2.92 -21.68 -8.31
N LYS A 24 -2.71 -22.97 -8.61
CA LYS A 24 -3.76 -24.00 -8.48
C LYS A 24 -4.24 -24.19 -7.05
N ILE A 25 -3.31 -24.18 -6.08
CA ILE A 25 -3.65 -24.32 -4.66
C ILE A 25 -4.46 -23.11 -4.18
N LEU A 26 -3.96 -21.91 -4.42
CA LEU A 26 -4.59 -20.65 -3.96
C LEU A 26 -5.95 -20.43 -4.64
N SER A 27 -6.07 -20.80 -5.93
CA SER A 27 -7.36 -20.78 -6.64
C SER A 27 -8.39 -21.75 -6.02
N ARG A 28 -7.98 -22.97 -5.62
CA ARG A 28 -8.85 -23.93 -4.94
C ARG A 28 -9.29 -23.44 -3.56
N LEU A 29 -8.45 -22.71 -2.87
CA LEU A 29 -8.77 -22.05 -1.60
C LEU A 29 -9.70 -20.85 -1.77
N GLY A 30 -10.04 -20.45 -3.01
CA GLY A 30 -10.93 -19.34 -3.30
C GLY A 30 -10.28 -17.96 -3.16
N LEU A 31 -8.94 -17.90 -3.11
CA LEU A 31 -8.20 -16.66 -2.94
C LEU A 31 -8.10 -15.86 -4.24
N TYR A 32 -8.26 -16.54 -5.39
CA TYR A 32 -8.29 -15.91 -6.70
C TYR A 32 -9.67 -16.01 -7.35
N LYS A 33 -9.97 -15.07 -8.22
CA LYS A 33 -11.24 -15.03 -8.97
C LYS A 33 -11.39 -16.30 -9.82
N ARG A 34 -12.58 -16.88 -9.78
CA ARG A 34 -12.87 -18.13 -10.50
C ARG A 34 -12.97 -17.94 -12.02
N LYS A 35 -13.30 -16.73 -12.46
CA LYS A 35 -13.42 -16.39 -13.88
C LYS A 35 -12.36 -15.35 -14.24
N PRO A 36 -11.75 -15.46 -15.42
CA PRO A 36 -10.87 -14.40 -15.92
C PRO A 36 -11.62 -13.09 -16.00
N ILE A 37 -10.99 -12.03 -15.49
CA ILE A 37 -11.47 -10.66 -15.61
C ILE A 37 -10.34 -9.77 -16.10
N SER A 38 -10.68 -8.63 -16.68
CA SER A 38 -9.69 -7.58 -16.94
C SER A 38 -9.20 -7.02 -15.60
N ASN A 39 -7.90 -6.77 -15.47
CA ASN A 39 -7.34 -6.11 -14.29
C ASN A 39 -7.97 -4.71 -14.08
N LEU A 40 -8.35 -4.01 -15.14
CA LEU A 40 -9.04 -2.71 -15.04
C LEU A 40 -10.47 -2.83 -14.48
N SER A 41 -11.07 -4.03 -14.53
CA SER A 41 -12.39 -4.31 -13.96
C SER A 41 -12.34 -4.77 -12.48
N LEU A 42 -11.14 -4.88 -11.90
CA LEU A 42 -10.93 -5.45 -10.56
C LEU A 42 -11.82 -4.82 -9.48
N TYR A 43 -12.02 -3.51 -9.52
CA TYR A 43 -12.78 -2.76 -8.51
C TYR A 43 -14.27 -2.62 -8.83
N VAL A 44 -14.68 -2.98 -10.04
CA VAL A 44 -16.07 -2.93 -10.49
C VAL A 44 -16.78 -4.24 -10.18
N GLU A 45 -16.10 -5.37 -10.39
CA GLU A 45 -16.65 -6.70 -10.15
C GLU A 45 -16.55 -7.09 -8.66
N LYS A 46 -17.63 -6.82 -7.94
CA LYS A 46 -17.74 -7.13 -6.49
C LYS A 46 -18.05 -8.62 -6.26
N ASN A 47 -17.02 -9.45 -6.27
CA ASN A 47 -17.13 -10.88 -5.97
C ASN A 47 -15.96 -11.36 -5.08
N SER A 48 -15.91 -12.65 -4.77
CA SER A 48 -14.83 -13.23 -3.96
C SER A 48 -13.56 -13.42 -4.78
N GLY A 49 -12.43 -13.36 -4.09
CA GLY A 49 -11.11 -13.56 -4.63
C GLY A 49 -10.55 -12.32 -5.32
N SER A 50 -9.24 -12.30 -5.50
CA SER A 50 -8.51 -11.25 -6.19
C SER A 50 -7.87 -11.77 -7.48
N ILE A 51 -7.16 -10.91 -8.21
CA ILE A 51 -6.27 -11.33 -9.29
C ILE A 51 -4.92 -11.65 -8.66
N GLY A 52 -4.41 -12.89 -8.87
CA GLY A 52 -3.07 -13.26 -8.46
C GLY A 52 -2.01 -12.47 -9.22
N GLY A 53 -0.91 -12.18 -8.57
CA GLY A 53 0.21 -11.46 -9.16
C GLY A 53 1.56 -11.99 -8.66
N GLU A 54 2.60 -11.48 -9.27
CA GLU A 54 3.98 -11.72 -8.90
C GLU A 54 4.79 -10.44 -9.10
N GLY A 55 5.97 -10.36 -8.50
CA GLY A 55 6.83 -9.21 -8.69
C GLY A 55 7.99 -9.13 -7.72
N SER A 56 8.86 -8.18 -7.98
CA SER A 56 9.98 -7.85 -7.11
C SER A 56 10.19 -6.35 -7.03
N ALA A 57 10.61 -5.87 -5.87
CA ALA A 57 11.09 -4.51 -5.70
C ALA A 57 12.18 -4.46 -4.64
N PHE A 58 13.21 -3.65 -4.88
CA PHE A 58 14.34 -3.46 -3.99
C PHE A 58 14.60 -1.97 -3.77
N PHE A 59 14.98 -1.62 -2.55
CA PHE A 59 15.23 -0.24 -2.12
C PHE A 59 16.57 -0.17 -1.43
N LEU A 60 17.38 0.79 -1.83
CA LEU A 60 18.54 1.18 -1.05
C LEU A 60 18.08 2.26 -0.05
N LEU A 61 18.11 1.94 1.22
CA LEU A 61 17.78 2.85 2.31
C LEU A 61 19.07 3.42 2.90
N SER A 62 19.08 4.71 3.22
CA SER A 62 20.19 5.40 3.88
C SER A 62 19.68 6.12 5.14
N ASP A 63 20.53 6.24 6.16
CA ASP A 63 20.30 7.08 7.33
C ASP A 63 20.69 8.55 7.07
N GLN A 64 21.24 8.85 5.88
CA GLN A 64 21.70 10.17 5.49
C GLN A 64 20.73 10.82 4.49
N SER A 65 20.44 12.10 4.70
CA SER A 65 19.72 12.91 3.72
C SER A 65 20.71 13.35 2.62
N LEU A 66 20.56 12.77 1.43
CA LEU A 66 21.37 13.07 0.24
C LEU A 66 20.46 13.65 -0.84
N GLN A 67 21.06 14.42 -1.75
CA GLN A 67 20.30 15.02 -2.85
C GLN A 67 19.67 13.99 -3.80
N GLU A 68 20.24 12.80 -3.87
CA GLU A 68 19.75 11.70 -4.71
C GLU A 68 18.60 10.92 -4.09
N ASN A 69 18.26 11.16 -2.82
CA ASN A 69 17.17 10.46 -2.16
C ASN A 69 15.84 10.83 -2.82
N ILE A 70 15.04 9.80 -3.10
CA ILE A 70 13.77 9.95 -3.82
C ILE A 70 12.65 10.37 -2.86
N ALA A 71 12.63 9.76 -1.67
CA ALA A 71 11.61 9.98 -0.65
C ALA A 71 12.16 9.60 0.72
N GLU A 72 11.53 10.12 1.76
CA GLU A 72 11.82 9.78 3.15
C GLU A 72 10.73 8.85 3.70
N ILE A 73 11.15 7.74 4.36
CA ILE A 73 10.24 6.87 5.10
C ILE A 73 10.09 7.45 6.51
N ILE A 74 8.98 8.13 6.77
CA ILE A 74 8.65 8.73 8.07
C ILE A 74 8.34 7.66 9.11
N GLY A 75 7.66 6.59 8.70
CA GLY A 75 7.29 5.52 9.61
C GLY A 75 6.84 4.25 8.91
N LEU A 76 7.03 3.14 9.63
CA LEU A 76 6.56 1.83 9.25
C LEU A 76 6.00 1.13 10.49
N GLN A 77 4.84 0.51 10.36
CA GLN A 77 4.23 -0.29 11.43
C GLN A 77 3.49 -1.47 10.82
N THR A 78 3.62 -2.63 11.47
CA THR A 78 2.90 -3.83 11.09
C THR A 78 2.01 -4.30 12.23
N TYR A 79 0.90 -4.97 11.89
CA TYR A 79 -0.03 -5.53 12.85
C TYR A 79 -0.42 -6.94 12.40
N PHE A 80 -0.47 -7.86 13.35
CA PHE A 80 -0.99 -9.20 13.14
C PHE A 80 -2.35 -9.31 13.82
N LYS A 81 -3.39 -9.64 13.03
CA LYS A 81 -4.78 -9.78 13.50
C LYS A 81 -5.23 -8.58 14.37
N PRO A 82 -5.22 -7.36 13.84
CA PRO A 82 -5.51 -6.16 14.64
C PRO A 82 -6.97 -6.08 15.16
N GLY A 83 -7.80 -7.06 14.83
CA GLY A 83 -9.20 -7.10 15.21
C GLY A 83 -10.10 -6.66 14.06
N ASN A 84 -11.03 -5.73 14.34
CA ASN A 84 -12.00 -5.23 13.35
C ASN A 84 -11.54 -3.91 12.70
N ALA A 85 -12.38 -3.34 11.82
CA ALA A 85 -12.06 -2.10 11.12
C ALA A 85 -11.91 -0.89 12.06
N GLN A 86 -12.67 -0.85 13.16
CA GLN A 86 -12.57 0.20 14.17
C GLN A 86 -11.23 0.14 14.93
N ALA A 87 -10.77 -1.07 15.27
CA ALA A 87 -9.46 -1.25 15.87
C ALA A 87 -8.33 -0.82 14.91
N MET A 88 -8.49 -1.11 13.62
CA MET A 88 -7.51 -0.66 12.62
C MET A 88 -7.55 0.88 12.43
N GLU A 89 -8.72 1.50 12.49
CA GLU A 89 -8.85 2.96 12.51
C GLU A 89 -8.05 3.59 13.64
N LEU A 90 -8.22 3.09 14.86
CA LEU A 90 -7.47 3.55 16.04
C LEU A 90 -5.96 3.34 15.86
N ASN A 91 -5.56 2.19 15.33
CA ASN A 91 -4.15 1.91 15.05
C ASN A 91 -3.55 2.91 14.05
N ILE A 92 -4.28 3.28 13.00
CA ILE A 92 -3.86 4.29 12.03
C ILE A 92 -3.75 5.67 12.70
N GLN A 93 -4.74 6.07 13.50
CA GLN A 93 -4.70 7.34 14.23
C GLN A 93 -3.50 7.41 15.17
N ASN A 94 -3.24 6.35 15.94
CA ASN A 94 -2.08 6.26 16.84
C ASN A 94 -0.75 6.30 16.08
N PHE A 95 -0.67 5.63 14.91
CA PHE A 95 0.50 5.67 14.05
C PHE A 95 0.78 7.09 13.55
N LEU A 96 -0.23 7.78 13.03
CA LEU A 96 -0.10 9.16 12.56
C LEU A 96 0.27 10.12 13.70
N TYR A 97 -0.38 9.98 14.86
CA TYR A 97 -0.07 10.78 16.05
C TYR A 97 1.38 10.60 16.51
N LYS A 98 1.89 9.35 16.54
CA LYS A 98 3.28 9.03 16.89
C LYS A 98 4.29 9.75 16.00
N HIS A 99 3.95 9.95 14.74
CA HIS A 99 4.81 10.62 13.76
C HIS A 99 4.49 12.12 13.61
N SER A 100 3.58 12.67 14.44
CA SER A 100 3.16 14.07 14.40
C SER A 100 2.61 14.51 13.03
N ILE A 101 1.95 13.59 12.33
CA ILE A 101 1.33 13.83 11.01
C ILE A 101 -0.19 13.90 11.16
N SER A 102 -0.76 14.95 10.56
CA SER A 102 -2.21 15.10 10.35
C SER A 102 -2.48 15.13 8.86
N LEU A 103 -3.00 14.02 8.33
CA LEU A 103 -3.32 13.91 6.90
C LEU A 103 -4.51 14.79 6.53
N ASN A 104 -4.46 15.36 5.34
CA ASN A 104 -5.46 16.26 4.80
C ASN A 104 -5.62 16.08 3.26
N GLU A 105 -6.40 16.95 2.63
CA GLU A 105 -6.66 16.92 1.17
C GLU A 105 -5.42 17.10 0.27
N SER A 106 -4.31 17.55 0.85
CA SER A 106 -3.01 17.66 0.14
C SER A 106 -2.16 16.40 0.26
N ASP A 107 -2.68 15.31 0.85
CA ASP A 107 -2.00 14.04 1.03
C ASP A 107 -2.68 12.95 0.21
N LEU A 108 -2.11 11.76 0.16
CA LEU A 108 -2.66 10.62 -0.57
C LEU A 108 -2.69 9.37 0.31
N ILE A 109 -3.80 8.65 0.27
CA ILE A 109 -3.88 7.29 0.83
C ILE A 109 -3.79 6.29 -0.31
N LEU A 110 -2.74 5.48 -0.32
CA LEU A 110 -2.56 4.39 -1.28
C LEU A 110 -3.02 3.08 -0.65
N LEU A 111 -4.14 2.55 -1.15
CA LEU A 111 -4.86 1.43 -0.56
C LEU A 111 -4.58 0.12 -1.31
N GLY A 112 -4.38 -0.95 -0.53
CA GLY A 112 -4.23 -2.32 -1.04
C GLY A 112 -5.55 -3.03 -1.35
N ILE A 113 -6.58 -2.29 -1.79
CA ILE A 113 -7.86 -2.88 -2.24
C ILE A 113 -7.57 -3.87 -3.36
N ASN A 114 -8.02 -5.12 -3.21
CA ASN A 114 -7.67 -6.22 -4.11
C ASN A 114 -8.88 -6.81 -4.85
N GLY A 115 -10.07 -6.21 -4.72
CA GLY A 115 -11.28 -6.62 -5.40
C GLY A 115 -11.98 -7.85 -4.77
N ASP A 116 -11.51 -8.34 -3.64
CA ASP A 116 -12.22 -9.35 -2.85
C ASP A 116 -13.18 -8.68 -1.87
N ILE A 117 -14.47 -8.93 -2.03
CA ILE A 117 -15.54 -8.26 -1.27
C ILE A 117 -15.40 -8.45 0.25
N SER A 118 -14.80 -9.56 0.70
CA SER A 118 -14.61 -9.83 2.12
C SER A 118 -13.40 -9.11 2.68
N ASN A 119 -12.31 -9.10 1.94
CA ASN A 119 -11.07 -8.45 2.32
C ASN A 119 -11.19 -6.93 2.27
N ASP A 120 -11.93 -6.39 1.30
CA ASP A 120 -12.03 -4.95 1.07
C ASP A 120 -12.97 -4.21 2.05
N LYS A 121 -13.63 -4.92 2.98
CA LYS A 121 -14.54 -4.31 3.97
C LYS A 121 -13.85 -3.27 4.86
N VAL A 122 -12.62 -3.55 5.29
CA VAL A 122 -11.85 -2.63 6.15
C VAL A 122 -11.52 -1.34 5.41
N TYR A 123 -11.12 -1.42 4.16
CA TYR A 123 -10.85 -0.22 3.33
C TYR A 123 -12.13 0.59 3.10
N THR A 124 -13.25 -0.09 2.82
CA THR A 124 -14.55 0.57 2.65
C THR A 124 -14.97 1.32 3.91
N TYR A 125 -14.75 0.73 5.09
CA TYR A 125 -15.01 1.38 6.37
C TYR A 125 -14.12 2.62 6.56
N LEU A 126 -12.82 2.48 6.42
CA LEU A 126 -11.85 3.57 6.62
C LEU A 126 -12.06 4.72 5.62
N GLY A 127 -12.39 4.40 4.37
CA GLY A 127 -12.69 5.38 3.33
C GLY A 127 -13.94 6.23 3.64
N LYS A 128 -14.91 5.68 4.39
CA LYS A 128 -16.10 6.42 4.83
C LYS A 128 -15.89 7.19 6.14
N ASN A 129 -14.83 6.89 6.89
CA ASN A 129 -14.51 7.48 8.19
C ASN A 129 -13.26 8.35 8.10
N ILE A 130 -12.13 7.89 8.59
CA ILE A 130 -10.92 8.72 8.71
C ILE A 130 -10.33 9.18 7.37
N PHE A 131 -10.58 8.47 6.27
CA PHE A 131 -10.07 8.83 4.94
C PHE A 131 -11.10 9.56 4.06
N LYS A 132 -12.28 9.89 4.61
CA LYS A 132 -13.41 10.43 3.83
C LYS A 132 -13.06 11.68 3.00
N HIS A 133 -12.21 12.54 3.52
CA HIS A 133 -11.84 13.82 2.90
C HIS A 133 -10.39 13.83 2.37
N ILE A 134 -9.72 12.68 2.38
CA ILE A 134 -8.36 12.54 1.90
C ILE A 134 -8.38 11.81 0.56
N PRO A 135 -7.68 12.30 -0.46
CA PRO A 135 -7.56 11.61 -1.75
C PRO A 135 -7.08 10.17 -1.60
N GLN A 136 -7.69 9.27 -2.36
CA GLN A 136 -7.42 7.85 -2.30
C GLN A 136 -6.99 7.32 -3.68
N ALA A 137 -6.10 6.35 -3.67
CA ALA A 137 -5.65 5.63 -4.85
C ALA A 137 -5.54 4.13 -4.57
N ASN A 138 -5.71 3.31 -5.60
CA ASN A 138 -5.62 1.86 -5.55
C ASN A 138 -4.55 1.36 -6.52
N TYR A 139 -3.84 0.29 -6.19
CA TYR A 139 -2.71 -0.17 -7.01
C TYR A 139 -2.76 -1.66 -7.41
N LYS A 140 -3.56 -2.48 -6.74
CA LYS A 140 -3.56 -3.94 -6.97
C LYS A 140 -3.96 -4.36 -8.39
N HIS A 141 -4.71 -3.55 -9.13
CA HIS A 141 -5.00 -3.81 -10.54
C HIS A 141 -3.77 -3.72 -11.45
N LEU A 142 -2.67 -3.09 -10.98
CA LEU A 142 -1.42 -3.00 -11.73
C LEU A 142 -0.47 -4.16 -11.48
N CYS A 143 -0.48 -4.73 -10.27
CA CYS A 143 0.48 -5.74 -9.85
C CYS A 143 -0.14 -7.07 -9.40
N GLY A 144 -1.45 -7.10 -9.15
CA GLY A 144 -2.12 -8.26 -8.56
C GLY A 144 -1.90 -8.39 -7.05
N GLU A 145 -2.34 -9.54 -6.50
CA GLU A 145 -2.20 -9.87 -5.09
C GLU A 145 -1.12 -10.92 -4.89
N TYR A 146 -0.11 -10.59 -4.10
CA TYR A 146 0.97 -11.47 -3.64
C TYR A 146 1.53 -10.96 -2.29
N PRO A 147 2.22 -11.79 -1.51
CA PRO A 147 2.64 -11.44 -0.14
C PRO A 147 3.44 -10.14 -0.04
N THR A 148 4.39 -9.91 -0.94
CA THR A 148 5.25 -8.70 -0.93
C THR A 148 4.73 -7.56 -1.80
N SER A 149 3.48 -7.57 -2.25
CA SER A 149 2.89 -6.55 -3.13
C SER A 149 2.91 -5.12 -2.55
N VAL A 150 3.10 -4.97 -1.23
CA VAL A 150 3.32 -3.67 -0.61
C VAL A 150 4.63 -3.00 -1.05
N SER A 151 5.62 -3.79 -1.49
CA SER A 151 6.86 -3.25 -2.06
C SER A 151 6.60 -2.51 -3.38
N PHE A 152 5.69 -3.03 -4.23
CA PHE A 152 5.22 -2.31 -5.41
C PHE A 152 4.54 -0.98 -5.03
N ALA A 153 3.71 -0.98 -3.98
CA ALA A 153 3.08 0.24 -3.50
C ALA A 153 4.10 1.29 -3.02
N LEU A 154 5.14 0.85 -2.30
CA LEU A 154 6.22 1.73 -1.86
C LEU A 154 7.00 2.32 -3.04
N TRP A 155 7.32 1.49 -4.05
CA TRP A 155 7.95 1.96 -5.28
C TRP A 155 7.05 2.99 -5.99
N LEU A 156 5.76 2.69 -6.16
CA LEU A 156 4.80 3.59 -6.81
C LEU A 156 4.69 4.92 -6.07
N ALA A 157 4.60 4.89 -4.74
CA ALA A 157 4.53 6.09 -3.91
C ALA A 157 5.81 6.94 -4.03
N ALA A 158 7.00 6.31 -4.01
CA ALA A 158 8.27 7.00 -4.24
C ALA A 158 8.32 7.63 -5.65
N MET A 159 7.81 6.94 -6.68
CA MET A 159 7.73 7.48 -8.04
C MET A 159 6.74 8.65 -8.16
N ILE A 160 5.62 8.63 -7.43
CA ILE A 160 4.68 9.76 -7.36
C ILE A 160 5.38 11.00 -6.79
N ILE A 161 6.12 10.83 -5.69
CA ILE A 161 6.91 11.90 -5.08
C ILE A 161 7.96 12.42 -6.06
N LYS A 162 8.78 11.53 -6.63
CA LYS A 162 9.86 11.90 -7.56
C LYS A 162 9.37 12.67 -8.78
N ASN A 163 8.24 12.23 -9.35
CA ASN A 163 7.73 12.80 -10.60
C ASN A 163 6.68 13.90 -10.38
N ASN A 164 6.33 14.20 -9.14
CA ASN A 164 5.30 15.18 -8.78
C ASN A 164 3.97 14.93 -9.51
N THR A 165 3.60 13.65 -9.69
CA THR A 165 2.41 13.29 -10.48
C THR A 165 1.78 12.02 -9.95
N VAL A 166 0.47 12.04 -9.70
CA VAL A 166 -0.33 10.86 -9.38
C VAL A 166 -0.94 10.33 -10.67
N PRO A 167 -0.60 9.09 -11.11
CA PRO A 167 -1.16 8.53 -12.34
C PRO A 167 -2.69 8.42 -12.27
N GLY A 168 -3.40 8.89 -13.30
CA GLY A 168 -4.87 8.89 -13.30
C GLY A 168 -5.49 7.49 -13.16
N ILE A 169 -4.80 6.45 -13.64
CA ILE A 169 -5.28 5.07 -13.60
C ILE A 169 -5.41 4.50 -12.19
N ILE A 170 -4.69 5.03 -11.19
CA ILE A 170 -4.77 4.59 -9.80
C ILE A 170 -5.74 5.43 -8.97
N GLN A 171 -6.10 6.63 -9.41
CA GLN A 171 -6.92 7.57 -8.64
C GLN A 171 -8.35 7.06 -8.47
N VAL A 172 -8.85 7.08 -7.24
CA VAL A 172 -10.28 6.83 -6.95
C VAL A 172 -11.11 8.08 -7.28
N GLN A 173 -10.54 9.25 -7.03
CA GLN A 173 -11.09 10.56 -7.40
C GLN A 173 -9.96 11.40 -8.01
N PRO A 174 -10.25 12.23 -9.03
CA PRO A 174 -9.24 13.09 -9.63
C PRO A 174 -8.52 13.98 -8.61
N MET A 175 -7.20 13.97 -8.63
CA MET A 175 -6.35 14.86 -7.83
C MET A 175 -5.75 15.94 -8.72
N THR A 176 -5.74 17.17 -8.20
CA THR A 176 -5.12 18.33 -8.85
C THR A 176 -3.82 18.78 -8.16
N THR A 177 -3.56 18.24 -6.97
CA THR A 177 -2.39 18.58 -6.16
C THR A 177 -1.41 17.42 -6.09
N VAL A 178 -0.13 17.73 -5.95
CA VAL A 178 0.91 16.74 -5.66
C VAL A 178 0.88 16.42 -4.17
N PRO A 179 0.80 15.15 -3.78
CA PRO A 179 0.75 14.81 -2.36
C PRO A 179 2.07 15.13 -1.65
N LYS A 180 1.96 15.73 -0.46
CA LYS A 180 3.10 15.98 0.43
C LYS A 180 3.50 14.70 1.16
N ASN A 181 2.51 14.00 1.68
CA ASN A 181 2.68 12.73 2.35
C ASN A 181 1.85 11.66 1.64
N ILE A 182 2.35 10.44 1.62
CA ILE A 182 1.61 9.28 1.12
C ILE A 182 1.58 8.23 2.21
N LEU A 183 0.38 7.92 2.70
CA LEU A 183 0.15 6.79 3.59
C LEU A 183 -0.23 5.57 2.76
N ILE A 184 0.60 4.55 2.78
CA ILE A 184 0.30 3.24 2.22
C ILE A 184 -0.34 2.39 3.31
N TYR A 185 -1.55 1.91 3.06
CA TYR A 185 -2.21 0.92 3.90
C TYR A 185 -2.51 -0.33 3.09
N ASN A 186 -1.93 -1.44 3.50
CA ASN A 186 -2.14 -2.74 2.89
C ASN A 186 -2.43 -3.80 3.95
N HIS A 187 -3.20 -4.81 3.60
CA HIS A 187 -3.26 -6.05 4.37
C HIS A 187 -3.20 -7.27 3.46
N TYR A 188 -2.71 -8.38 4.00
CA TYR A 188 -2.70 -9.68 3.35
C TYR A 188 -3.73 -10.58 4.05
N TYR A 189 -4.83 -10.86 3.34
CA TYR A 189 -5.99 -11.67 3.78
C TYR A 189 -6.61 -11.24 5.12
N GLY A 190 -6.57 -9.97 5.47
CA GLY A 190 -7.10 -9.46 6.73
C GLY A 190 -6.35 -9.93 7.98
N LEU A 191 -5.19 -10.56 7.82
CA LEU A 191 -4.38 -11.09 8.91
C LEU A 191 -3.16 -10.20 9.20
N TYR A 192 -2.41 -9.87 8.17
CA TYR A 192 -1.18 -9.10 8.28
C TYR A 192 -1.44 -7.71 7.69
N HIS A 193 -1.35 -6.69 8.52
CA HIS A 193 -1.59 -5.31 8.10
C HIS A 193 -0.29 -4.53 8.17
N SER A 194 -0.09 -3.61 7.24
CA SER A 194 1.07 -2.72 7.20
C SER A 194 0.67 -1.29 6.91
N LEU A 195 1.31 -0.37 7.61
CA LEU A 195 1.29 1.06 7.38
C LEU A 195 2.70 1.50 7.01
N ILE A 196 2.84 2.23 5.92
CA ILE A 196 4.08 2.91 5.55
C ILE A 196 3.73 4.35 5.23
N LEU A 197 4.39 5.28 5.89
CA LEU A 197 4.24 6.71 5.65
C LEU A 197 5.52 7.24 5.04
N ILE A 198 5.40 7.85 3.87
CA ILE A 198 6.51 8.49 3.16
C ILE A 198 6.20 9.93 2.83
N SER A 199 7.23 10.75 2.71
CA SER A 199 7.13 12.14 2.27
C SER A 199 8.28 12.53 1.33
N ASN A 200 8.21 13.75 0.80
CA ASN A 200 9.35 14.36 0.14
C ASN A 200 10.52 14.47 1.13
N CYS A 201 11.75 14.25 0.63
CA CYS A 201 12.93 14.60 1.41
C CYS A 201 12.90 16.09 1.71
N SER A 202 13.02 16.45 2.98
CA SER A 202 13.20 17.85 3.37
C SER A 202 14.59 18.28 2.91
N ASN A 203 14.66 19.24 1.96
CA ASN A 203 15.90 19.90 1.55
C ASN A 203 16.45 20.76 2.67
#